data_ed9d5a4e722ce6108ac1f4141b974162
#
_entry.id   ed9d5a4e722ce6108ac1f4141b974162
#
_cell.length_a   1.000
_cell.length_b   1.000
_cell.length_c   1.000
_cell.angle_alpha   90.00
_cell.angle_beta   90.00
_cell.angle_gamma   90.00
#
_symmetry.space_group_name_H-M   'P 1'
#
loop_
_entity.id
_entity.type
_entity.pdbx_description
1 polymer ?
#
loop_
_entity_poly.entity_id
_entity_poly.type
_entity_poly.pdbx_seq_one_letter_code
_entity_poly.pdbx_strand_id
1 'polypeptide(L)'
;MAVCMPKVRVFVDTNVIIESFRTGCWTAICEHFAIETVEKCIEEAMTGDRTDPRYVSVDAEVLNAGLAARHAVGKIDVATLVLEFPHAQGLDDGELHLLAYLRGEGVSEDIPIMLSTADKAAVVLAGQLGWLDFLICLESLVERSGVTRGQVVALAGHYRARWLDEVRVKIRLGVIP
;
A
#
# COMPACT_ATOMS: atom_id res chain seq x y z
N MET A 1 8.11 -18.26 28.16
CA MET A 1 8.56 -17.72 26.87
C MET A 1 7.33 -17.29 26.08
N ALA A 2 7.13 -15.99 25.87
CA ALA A 2 6.09 -15.52 24.98
C ALA A 2 6.48 -15.93 23.54
N VAL A 3 5.70 -16.77 22.91
CA VAL A 3 5.85 -17.07 21.48
C VAL A 3 5.48 -15.76 20.76
N CYS A 4 6.49 -15.04 20.27
CA CYS A 4 6.27 -13.87 19.43
C CYS A 4 5.62 -14.37 18.15
N MET A 5 4.32 -14.16 17.99
CA MET A 5 3.62 -14.46 16.75
C MET A 5 4.24 -13.60 15.64
N PRO A 6 4.53 -14.17 14.47
CA PRO A 6 5.05 -13.37 13.36
C PRO A 6 4.05 -12.25 13.01
N LYS A 7 4.56 -11.05 12.80
CA LYS A 7 3.73 -9.92 12.36
C LYS A 7 3.16 -10.22 10.98
N VAL A 8 1.92 -9.78 10.76
CA VAL A 8 1.30 -9.86 9.42
C VAL A 8 2.06 -8.95 8.46
N ARG A 9 2.42 -9.48 7.30
CA ARG A 9 3.09 -8.75 6.23
C ARG A 9 2.08 -7.84 5.51
N VAL A 10 2.39 -6.57 5.41
CA VAL A 10 1.56 -5.58 4.72
C VAL A 10 2.41 -4.80 3.74
N PHE A 11 2.06 -4.91 2.47
CA PHE A 11 2.67 -4.12 1.41
C PHE A 11 1.93 -2.78 1.27
N VAL A 12 2.69 -1.70 1.19
CA VAL A 12 2.15 -0.34 1.10
C VAL A 12 2.71 0.38 -0.12
N ASP A 13 1.86 1.19 -0.78
CA ASP A 13 2.26 2.06 -1.88
C ASP A 13 2.81 3.41 -1.38
N THR A 14 3.26 4.24 -2.32
CA THR A 14 3.78 5.59 -2.06
C THR A 14 2.77 6.47 -1.30
N ASN A 15 1.51 6.43 -1.71
CA ASN A 15 0.46 7.28 -1.15
C ASN A 15 0.14 6.92 0.29
N VAL A 16 0.13 5.62 0.62
CA VAL A 16 -0.06 5.12 1.99
C VAL A 16 1.11 5.53 2.89
N ILE A 17 2.36 5.47 2.39
CA ILE A 17 3.53 5.95 3.12
C ILE A 17 3.36 7.45 3.45
N ILE A 18 3.11 8.28 2.45
CA ILE A 18 2.97 9.74 2.61
C ILE A 18 1.85 10.08 3.59
N GLU A 19 0.67 9.45 3.46
CA GLU A 19 -0.46 9.68 4.36
C GLU A 19 -0.16 9.27 5.80
N SER A 20 0.58 8.17 5.98
CA SER A 20 1.00 7.70 7.30
C SER A 20 1.94 8.67 8.00
N PHE A 21 2.84 9.33 7.25
CA PHE A 21 3.68 10.42 7.78
C PHE A 21 2.87 11.66 8.07
N ARG A 22 1.95 12.05 7.17
CA ARG A 22 1.09 13.22 7.35
C ARG A 22 0.24 13.14 8.62
N THR A 23 -0.25 11.97 8.95
CA THR A 23 -1.11 11.73 10.13
C THR A 23 -0.34 11.28 11.36
N GLY A 24 0.99 11.09 11.23
CA GLY A 24 1.86 10.68 12.33
C GLY A 24 1.63 9.23 12.81
N CYS A 25 1.07 8.36 11.98
CA CYS A 25 0.79 6.97 12.35
C CYS A 25 1.85 5.97 11.84
N TRP A 26 2.86 6.39 11.07
CA TRP A 26 3.86 5.51 10.47
C TRP A 26 4.52 4.57 11.48
N THR A 27 5.08 5.10 12.55
CA THR A 27 5.77 4.30 13.56
C THR A 27 4.86 3.26 14.19
N ALA A 28 3.63 3.65 14.54
CA ALA A 28 2.68 2.73 15.18
C ALA A 28 2.30 1.56 14.27
N ILE A 29 2.06 1.80 12.97
CA ILE A 29 1.75 0.71 12.04
C ILE A 29 2.95 -0.23 11.85
N CYS A 30 4.18 0.30 11.80
CA CYS A 30 5.40 -0.49 11.68
C CYS A 30 5.71 -1.31 12.95
N GLU A 31 5.33 -0.81 14.12
CA GLU A 31 5.44 -1.57 15.37
C GLU A 31 4.47 -2.75 15.43
N HIS A 32 3.31 -2.63 14.81
CA HIS A 32 2.27 -3.65 14.82
C HIS A 32 2.36 -4.64 13.67
N PHE A 33 2.69 -4.18 12.47
CA PHE A 33 2.78 -4.98 11.24
C PHE A 33 4.21 -5.07 10.72
N ALA A 34 4.48 -6.08 9.89
CA ALA A 34 5.67 -6.14 9.05
C ALA A 34 5.39 -5.35 7.76
N ILE A 35 5.67 -4.04 7.80
CA ILE A 35 5.43 -3.17 6.65
C ILE A 35 6.54 -3.35 5.62
N GLU A 36 6.16 -3.66 4.40
CA GLU A 36 7.06 -3.87 3.26
C GLU A 36 6.65 -2.99 2.08
N THR A 37 7.61 -2.64 1.24
CA THR A 37 7.35 -1.89 0.01
C THR A 37 8.45 -2.13 -1.01
N VAL A 38 8.31 -1.54 -2.20
CA VAL A 38 9.32 -1.59 -3.26
C VAL A 38 10.16 -0.31 -3.29
N GLU A 39 11.39 -0.41 -3.82
CA GLU A 39 12.33 0.71 -3.88
C GLU A 39 11.74 1.93 -4.59
N LYS A 40 10.92 1.71 -5.60
CA LYS A 40 10.27 2.80 -6.35
C LYS A 40 9.30 3.62 -5.51
N CYS A 41 8.53 2.98 -4.65
CA CYS A 41 7.65 3.68 -3.69
C CYS A 41 8.45 4.53 -2.69
N ILE A 42 9.60 4.05 -2.25
CA ILE A 42 10.50 4.81 -1.36
C ILE A 42 11.05 6.04 -2.07
N GLU A 43 11.53 5.87 -3.32
CA GLU A 43 12.04 6.96 -4.14
C GLU A 43 10.98 8.06 -4.32
N GLU A 44 9.77 7.70 -4.72
CA GLU A 44 8.67 8.65 -4.91
C GLU A 44 8.25 9.35 -3.62
N ALA A 45 8.15 8.62 -2.51
CA ALA A 45 7.79 9.20 -1.22
C ALA A 45 8.79 10.26 -0.75
N MET A 46 10.05 10.17 -1.18
CA MET A 46 11.13 11.08 -0.80
C MET A 46 11.38 12.21 -1.80
N THR A 47 10.83 12.15 -3.01
CA THR A 47 11.11 13.11 -4.10
C THR A 47 10.02 14.15 -4.35
N GLY A 48 9.05 14.29 -3.46
CA GLY A 48 7.96 15.25 -3.60
C GLY A 48 8.41 16.70 -3.74
N ASP A 49 7.61 17.52 -4.44
CA ASP A 49 7.86 18.95 -4.61
C ASP A 49 7.64 19.72 -3.28
N ARG A 50 8.72 20.18 -2.69
CA ARG A 50 8.71 20.94 -1.43
C ARG A 50 7.99 22.30 -1.53
N THR A 51 7.71 22.77 -2.73
CA THR A 51 6.96 24.03 -2.94
C THR A 51 5.45 23.81 -3.03
N ASP A 52 4.99 22.57 -3.19
CA ASP A 52 3.56 22.23 -3.15
C ASP A 52 3.05 22.40 -1.70
N PRO A 53 1.97 23.20 -1.46
CA PRO A 53 1.37 23.34 -0.15
C PRO A 53 0.91 22.02 0.49
N ARG A 54 0.73 20.97 -0.32
CA ARG A 54 0.33 19.63 0.14
C ARG A 54 1.53 18.72 0.41
N TYR A 55 2.74 19.21 0.19
CA TYR A 55 3.95 18.43 0.41
C TYR A 55 4.03 17.91 1.86
N VAL A 56 4.29 16.64 1.99
CA VAL A 56 4.53 15.97 3.26
C VAL A 56 6.00 15.55 3.30
N SER A 57 6.72 16.03 4.30
CA SER A 57 8.12 15.60 4.49
C SER A 57 8.15 14.17 5.05
N VAL A 58 8.74 13.25 4.30
CA VAL A 58 9.02 11.89 4.74
C VAL A 58 10.45 11.84 5.25
N ASP A 59 10.63 11.51 6.53
CA ASP A 59 11.94 11.33 7.11
C ASP A 59 12.54 9.99 6.68
N ALA A 60 13.69 10.03 6.00
CA ALA A 60 14.32 8.86 5.43
C ALA A 60 14.78 7.83 6.48
N GLU A 61 15.27 8.30 7.63
CA GLU A 61 15.74 7.42 8.70
C GLU A 61 14.54 6.72 9.35
N VAL A 62 13.49 7.47 9.67
CA VAL A 62 12.25 6.93 10.24
C VAL A 62 11.56 5.97 9.27
N LEU A 63 11.52 6.30 7.97
CA LEU A 63 10.95 5.43 6.93
C LEU A 63 11.71 4.09 6.89
N ASN A 64 13.03 4.14 6.72
CA ASN A 64 13.85 2.94 6.59
C ASN A 64 13.87 2.09 7.88
N ALA A 65 13.87 2.73 9.05
CA ALA A 65 13.83 2.02 10.33
C ALA A 65 12.48 1.29 10.57
N GLY A 66 11.38 1.81 10.01
CA GLY A 66 10.05 1.22 10.14
C GLY A 66 9.81 0.05 9.20
N LEU A 67 10.47 0.01 8.04
CA LEU A 67 10.26 -1.04 7.04
C LEU A 67 10.85 -2.39 7.50
N ALA A 68 10.04 -3.43 7.43
CA ALA A 68 10.48 -4.82 7.65
C ALA A 68 11.31 -5.32 6.45
N ALA A 69 10.95 -4.94 5.24
CA ALA A 69 11.70 -5.21 4.01
C ALA A 69 11.40 -4.18 2.92
N ARG A 70 12.36 -4.04 2.02
CA ARG A 70 12.24 -3.29 0.76
C ARG A 70 12.68 -4.18 -0.39
N HIS A 71 12.00 -4.08 -1.52
CA HIS A 71 12.20 -4.98 -2.64
C HIS A 71 12.56 -4.24 -3.91
N ALA A 72 13.61 -4.71 -4.57
CA ALA A 72 13.92 -4.30 -5.93
C ALA A 72 13.00 -5.02 -6.91
N VAL A 73 12.55 -4.32 -7.95
CA VAL A 73 11.67 -4.89 -8.98
C VAL A 73 12.38 -4.87 -10.33
N GLY A 74 12.43 -6.02 -10.97
CA GLY A 74 13.06 -6.16 -12.27
C GLY A 74 12.21 -5.55 -13.39
N LYS A 75 12.87 -5.03 -14.42
CA LYS A 75 12.17 -4.52 -15.62
C LYS A 75 11.31 -5.58 -16.29
N ILE A 76 11.70 -6.85 -16.18
CA ILE A 76 10.97 -7.98 -16.75
C ILE A 76 9.64 -8.16 -16.02
N ASP A 77 9.61 -8.03 -14.69
CA ASP A 77 8.39 -8.18 -13.90
C ASP A 77 7.36 -7.10 -14.26
N VAL A 78 7.83 -5.85 -14.36
CA VAL A 78 7.01 -4.71 -14.78
C VAL A 78 6.49 -4.91 -16.21
N ALA A 79 7.38 -5.28 -17.15
CA ALA A 79 6.99 -5.53 -18.53
C ALA A 79 5.98 -6.67 -18.66
N THR A 80 6.14 -7.73 -17.88
CA THR A 80 5.23 -8.87 -17.87
C THR A 80 3.84 -8.46 -17.38
N LEU A 81 3.75 -7.69 -16.30
CA LEU A 81 2.47 -7.16 -15.80
C LEU A 81 1.78 -6.29 -16.85
N VAL A 82 2.53 -5.38 -17.50
CA VAL A 82 1.98 -4.49 -18.54
C VAL A 82 1.53 -5.24 -19.79
N LEU A 83 2.26 -6.29 -20.21
CA LEU A 83 1.84 -7.12 -21.33
C LEU A 83 0.55 -7.89 -21.06
N GLU A 84 0.36 -8.34 -19.83
CA GLU A 84 -0.84 -9.06 -19.40
C GLU A 84 -2.02 -8.10 -19.16
N PHE A 85 -1.73 -6.92 -18.60
CA PHE A 85 -2.70 -5.87 -18.30
C PHE A 85 -2.25 -4.53 -18.88
N PRO A 86 -2.51 -4.23 -20.18
CA PRO A 86 -1.98 -3.02 -20.83
C PRO A 86 -2.36 -1.70 -20.17
N HIS A 87 -3.52 -1.64 -19.50
CA HIS A 87 -3.95 -0.45 -18.75
C HIS A 87 -3.14 -0.18 -17.47
N ALA A 88 -2.34 -1.14 -17.02
CA ALA A 88 -1.39 -0.94 -15.93
C ALA A 88 -0.36 0.17 -16.21
N GLN A 89 -0.12 0.51 -17.49
CA GLN A 89 0.72 1.66 -17.86
C GLN A 89 0.17 3.01 -17.37
N GLY A 90 -1.09 3.08 -16.98
CA GLY A 90 -1.70 4.29 -16.41
C GLY A 90 -1.50 4.45 -14.91
N LEU A 91 -0.89 3.48 -14.23
CA LEU A 91 -0.51 3.58 -12.82
C LEU A 91 0.74 4.44 -12.65
N ASP A 92 0.87 5.06 -11.49
CA ASP A 92 2.14 5.65 -11.07
C ASP A 92 3.21 4.57 -10.93
N ASP A 93 4.48 4.94 -11.14
CA ASP A 93 5.59 3.98 -11.17
C ASP A 93 5.69 3.15 -9.89
N GLY A 94 5.47 3.76 -8.72
CA GLY A 94 5.50 3.07 -7.43
C GLY A 94 4.45 1.96 -7.34
N GLU A 95 3.22 2.27 -7.72
CA GLU A 95 2.11 1.33 -7.71
C GLU A 95 2.31 0.21 -8.74
N LEU A 96 2.78 0.58 -9.95
CA LEU A 96 3.09 -0.38 -11.00
C LEU A 96 4.16 -1.38 -10.56
N HIS A 97 5.25 -0.90 -9.96
CA HIS A 97 6.32 -1.76 -9.45
C HIS A 97 5.85 -2.63 -8.28
N LEU A 98 5.04 -2.08 -7.37
CA LEU A 98 4.51 -2.82 -6.23
C LEU A 98 3.64 -3.99 -6.69
N LEU A 99 2.71 -3.76 -7.62
CA LEU A 99 1.84 -4.82 -8.15
C LEU A 99 2.62 -5.84 -8.99
N ALA A 100 3.63 -5.40 -9.74
CA ALA A 100 4.52 -6.30 -10.49
C ALA A 100 5.31 -7.22 -9.56
N TYR A 101 5.84 -6.69 -8.46
CA TYR A 101 6.52 -7.47 -7.43
C TYR A 101 5.61 -8.53 -6.81
N LEU A 102 4.43 -8.12 -6.34
CA LEU A 102 3.47 -9.02 -5.71
C LEU A 102 2.98 -10.12 -6.67
N ARG A 103 2.83 -9.80 -7.94
CA ARG A 103 2.50 -10.80 -8.97
C ARG A 103 3.62 -11.83 -9.12
N GLY A 104 4.88 -11.41 -9.10
CA GLY A 104 6.04 -12.30 -9.15
C GLY A 104 6.16 -13.20 -7.92
N GLU A 105 5.80 -12.70 -6.73
CA GLU A 105 5.77 -13.46 -5.48
C GLU A 105 4.66 -14.52 -5.42
N GLY A 106 3.65 -14.43 -6.28
CA GLY A 106 2.55 -15.40 -6.33
C GLY A 106 1.63 -15.30 -5.13
N VAL A 107 1.08 -14.11 -4.89
CA VAL A 107 0.09 -13.89 -3.80
C VAL A 107 -1.05 -14.90 -3.88
N SER A 108 -1.26 -15.63 -2.79
CA SER A 108 -2.27 -16.67 -2.66
C SER A 108 -2.79 -16.75 -1.23
N GLU A 109 -3.89 -17.48 -1.02
CA GLU A 109 -4.47 -17.69 0.31
C GLU A 109 -3.51 -18.35 1.31
N ASP A 110 -2.53 -19.12 0.80
CA ASP A 110 -1.52 -19.80 1.63
C ASP A 110 -0.44 -18.84 2.17
N ILE A 111 -0.34 -17.62 1.60
CA ILE A 111 0.64 -16.62 2.01
C ILE A 111 -0.13 -15.43 2.63
N PRO A 112 -0.06 -15.23 3.95
CA PRO A 112 -0.79 -14.15 4.63
C PRO A 112 -0.15 -12.78 4.36
N ILE A 113 -0.35 -12.28 3.15
CA ILE A 113 0.08 -10.94 2.70
C ILE A 113 -1.15 -10.06 2.58
N MET A 114 -1.03 -8.80 3.00
CA MET A 114 -2.00 -7.76 2.74
C MET A 114 -1.39 -6.66 1.89
N LEU A 115 -2.21 -6.02 1.07
CA LEU A 115 -1.85 -4.87 0.24
C LEU A 115 -2.68 -3.66 0.66
N SER A 116 -2.03 -2.56 0.97
CA SER A 116 -2.68 -1.28 1.26
C SER A 116 -2.36 -0.27 0.16
N THR A 117 -3.38 0.14 -0.55
CA THR A 117 -3.34 1.20 -1.55
C THR A 117 -4.61 2.03 -1.47
N ALA A 118 -4.52 3.30 -1.81
CA ALA A 118 -5.64 4.23 -1.89
C ALA A 118 -5.87 4.75 -3.32
N ASP A 119 -5.14 4.20 -4.28
CA ASP A 119 -5.35 4.48 -5.69
C ASP A 119 -6.43 3.55 -6.28
N LYS A 120 -7.41 4.15 -6.97
CA LYS A 120 -8.52 3.40 -7.54
C LYS A 120 -8.08 2.47 -8.68
N ALA A 121 -7.13 2.90 -9.52
CA ALA A 121 -6.67 2.09 -10.64
C ALA A 121 -5.86 0.88 -10.13
N ALA A 122 -5.06 1.07 -9.08
CA ALA A 122 -4.35 -0.01 -8.40
C ALA A 122 -5.32 -1.03 -7.77
N VAL A 123 -6.41 -0.56 -7.12
CA VAL A 123 -7.46 -1.44 -6.59
C VAL A 123 -8.17 -2.22 -7.69
N VAL A 124 -8.45 -1.59 -8.85
CA VAL A 124 -9.06 -2.25 -10.01
C VAL A 124 -8.14 -3.35 -10.54
N LEU A 125 -6.86 -3.05 -10.73
CA LEU A 125 -5.88 -4.05 -11.20
C LEU A 125 -5.72 -5.19 -10.19
N ALA A 126 -5.68 -4.89 -8.89
CA ALA A 126 -5.69 -5.91 -7.85
C ALA A 126 -6.95 -6.81 -7.92
N GLY A 127 -8.09 -6.23 -8.28
CA GLY A 127 -9.32 -7.00 -8.53
C GLY A 127 -9.21 -7.96 -9.71
N GLN A 128 -8.60 -7.53 -10.81
CA GLN A 128 -8.35 -8.36 -12.00
C GLN A 128 -7.33 -9.48 -11.74
N LEU A 129 -6.40 -9.24 -10.81
CA LEU A 129 -5.44 -10.24 -10.31
C LEU A 129 -6.07 -11.21 -9.28
N GLY A 130 -7.33 -11.02 -8.90
CA GLY A 130 -8.01 -11.84 -7.90
C GLY A 130 -7.66 -11.49 -6.45
N TRP A 131 -7.11 -10.31 -6.19
CA TRP A 131 -6.55 -9.93 -4.89
C TRP A 131 -7.45 -9.04 -4.04
N LEU A 132 -8.73 -8.89 -4.35
CA LEU A 132 -9.63 -8.01 -3.60
C LEU A 132 -9.68 -8.34 -2.09
N ASP A 133 -9.57 -9.61 -1.74
CA ASP A 133 -9.64 -10.05 -0.34
C ASP A 133 -8.32 -9.85 0.42
N PHE A 134 -7.22 -9.59 -0.28
CA PHE A 134 -5.92 -9.23 0.31
C PHE A 134 -5.75 -7.72 0.54
N LEU A 135 -6.68 -6.90 0.03
CA LEU A 135 -6.63 -5.46 0.24
C LEU A 135 -7.01 -5.08 1.68
N ILE A 136 -6.32 -4.11 2.23
CA ILE A 136 -6.64 -3.50 3.53
C ILE A 136 -6.49 -1.98 3.43
N CYS A 137 -7.43 -1.22 3.97
CA CYS A 137 -7.31 0.23 4.01
C CYS A 137 -6.38 0.68 5.14
N LEU A 138 -5.79 1.87 4.98
CA LEU A 138 -4.93 2.45 6.01
C LEU A 138 -5.67 2.67 7.33
N GLU A 139 -6.95 3.06 7.31
CA GLU A 139 -7.78 3.19 8.51
C GLU A 139 -7.76 1.92 9.36
N SER A 140 -7.96 0.74 8.75
CA SER A 140 -7.93 -0.53 9.48
C SER A 140 -6.56 -0.88 10.04
N LEU A 141 -5.47 -0.51 9.36
CA LEU A 141 -4.11 -0.67 9.89
C LEU A 141 -3.88 0.21 11.11
N VAL A 142 -4.29 1.48 11.00
CA VAL A 142 -4.13 2.49 12.04
C VAL A 142 -4.94 2.12 13.30
N GLU A 143 -6.20 1.71 13.13
CA GLU A 143 -7.06 1.28 14.25
C GLU A 143 -6.49 0.07 15.01
N ARG A 144 -5.93 -0.90 14.29
CA ARG A 144 -5.30 -2.09 14.89
C ARG A 144 -3.97 -1.77 15.57
N SER A 145 -3.33 -0.68 15.21
CA SER A 145 -2.04 -0.24 15.80
C SER A 145 -2.17 0.57 17.08
N GLY A 146 -3.39 0.76 17.59
CA GLY A 146 -3.63 1.43 18.88
C GLY A 146 -3.34 2.92 18.89
N VAL A 147 -3.41 3.59 17.74
CA VAL A 147 -3.22 5.04 17.63
C VAL A 147 -4.40 5.82 18.21
N THR A 148 -4.23 7.13 18.37
CA THR A 148 -5.27 8.01 18.88
C THR A 148 -6.43 8.16 17.90
N ARG A 149 -7.65 8.36 18.39
CA ARG A 149 -8.82 8.65 17.56
C ARG A 149 -8.61 9.88 16.64
N GLY A 150 -7.83 10.86 17.11
CA GLY A 150 -7.49 12.04 16.32
C GLY A 150 -6.71 11.69 15.05
N GLN A 151 -5.76 10.76 15.13
CA GLN A 151 -4.98 10.29 13.98
C GLN A 151 -5.86 9.54 12.98
N VAL A 152 -6.80 8.70 13.45
CA VAL A 152 -7.78 8.02 12.58
C VAL A 152 -8.66 9.03 11.85
N VAL A 153 -9.19 10.02 12.58
CA VAL A 153 -10.07 11.06 12.01
C VAL A 153 -9.33 11.95 10.99
N ALA A 154 -8.02 12.12 11.15
CA ALA A 154 -7.19 12.91 10.24
C ALA A 154 -6.97 12.28 8.87
N LEU A 155 -7.23 10.97 8.70
CA LEU A 155 -7.08 10.27 7.43
C LEU A 155 -8.00 10.85 6.36
N ALA A 156 -7.48 11.06 5.15
CA ALA A 156 -8.28 11.46 4.01
C ALA A 156 -9.27 10.34 3.60
N GLY A 157 -10.36 10.72 2.91
CA GLY A 157 -11.50 9.83 2.67
C GLY A 157 -11.17 8.53 1.93
N HIS A 158 -10.23 8.58 0.97
CA HIS A 158 -9.84 7.42 0.16
C HIS A 158 -8.91 6.43 0.89
N TYR A 159 -8.45 6.74 2.10
CA TYR A 159 -7.73 5.81 2.99
C TYR A 159 -8.65 5.07 3.97
N ARG A 160 -9.96 5.32 3.91
CA ARG A 160 -10.94 4.77 4.84
C ARG A 160 -11.58 3.49 4.32
N ALA A 161 -12.05 2.66 5.24
CA ALA A 161 -12.70 1.39 4.94
C ALA A 161 -13.92 1.57 4.02
N ARG A 162 -14.74 2.58 4.27
CA ARG A 162 -15.91 2.88 3.43
C ARG A 162 -15.56 3.06 1.95
N TRP A 163 -14.50 3.81 1.65
CA TRP A 163 -14.07 4.04 0.26
C TRP A 163 -13.63 2.73 -0.40
N LEU A 164 -12.79 1.95 0.29
CA LEU A 164 -12.31 0.67 -0.25
C LEU A 164 -13.46 -0.31 -0.48
N ASP A 165 -14.41 -0.39 0.45
CA ASP A 165 -15.58 -1.27 0.32
C ASP A 165 -16.48 -0.85 -0.84
N GLU A 166 -16.70 0.46 -1.03
CA GLU A 166 -17.46 0.97 -2.19
C GLU A 166 -16.79 0.61 -3.52
N VAL A 167 -15.46 0.69 -3.62
CA VAL A 167 -14.71 0.31 -4.82
C VAL A 167 -14.79 -1.21 -5.04
N ARG A 168 -14.57 -2.01 -4.00
CA ARG A 168 -14.70 -3.49 -4.06
C ARG A 168 -16.08 -3.93 -4.56
N VAL A 169 -17.13 -3.34 -4.02
CA VAL A 169 -18.51 -3.68 -4.43
C VAL A 169 -18.72 -3.36 -5.90
N LYS A 170 -18.24 -2.22 -6.39
CA LYS A 170 -18.37 -1.84 -7.81
C LYS A 170 -17.62 -2.79 -8.73
N ILE A 171 -16.43 -3.26 -8.33
CA ILE A 171 -15.66 -4.26 -9.08
C ILE A 171 -16.42 -5.60 -9.11
N ARG A 172 -16.87 -6.10 -7.97
CA ARG A 172 -17.60 -7.36 -7.85
C ARG A 172 -18.91 -7.38 -8.63
N LEU A 173 -19.56 -6.22 -8.76
CA LEU A 173 -20.79 -6.06 -9.55
C LEU A 173 -20.53 -5.77 -11.03
N GLY A 174 -19.27 -5.68 -11.47
CA GLY A 174 -18.91 -5.34 -12.85
C GLY A 174 -19.29 -3.91 -13.27
N VAL A 175 -19.49 -3.01 -12.31
CA VAL A 175 -19.76 -1.57 -12.57
C VAL A 175 -18.50 -0.85 -13.00
N ILE A 176 -17.35 -1.31 -12.52
CA ILE A 176 -16.01 -0.92 -12.97
C ILE A 176 -15.22 -2.19 -13.27
N PRO A 177 -14.35 -2.14 -14.32
CA PRO A 177 -13.63 -3.34 -14.79
C PRO A 177 -12.75 -3.97 -13.75
#